data_2bd7d0eeab040e5f053f063801dc17ff
#
_entry.id   2bd7d0eeab040e5f053f063801dc17ff
#
_cell.length_a   1.000
_cell.length_b   1.000
_cell.length_c   1.000
_cell.angle_alpha   90.00
_cell.angle_beta   90.00
_cell.angle_gamma   90.00
#
_symmetry.space_group_name_H-M   'P 1'
#
loop_
_entity.id
_entity.type
_entity.pdbx_description
1 polymer ?
#
loop_
_entity_poly.entity_id
_entity_poly.type
_entity_poly.pdbx_seq_one_letter_code
_entity_poly.pdbx_strand_id
1 'polypeptide(L)'
;MNNHDIIKTFSPKQLDIRRLSLLQSALRKSSIIVYGEIHGIKENADIVYNLVKKLDIQRLAIEASPTVLDFINSVKANSYDFSLVDEDLFDSSILSLEMIKAIAILLRQNQLKALVFIDTFFDILDEDAIIPPSPQEREEQLAKNILGIDDSLPTLCIMGQWHTQPKVATDGGARHESALYRLRKTKPNVPCIHNIYRQGSLFNDGKIIELPDNPAVSSCYGIVQKTDIDFDLYVPKATKISLC
;
A
#
# COMPACT_ATOMS: atom_id res chain seq x y z
N MET A 1 -11.33 7.31 -20.64
CA MET A 1 -11.30 8.41 -19.64
C MET A 1 -9.83 8.73 -19.49
N ASN A 2 -9.41 9.98 -19.64
CA ASN A 2 -7.99 10.32 -19.47
C ASN A 2 -7.63 10.44 -17.98
N ASN A 3 -6.34 10.44 -17.65
CA ASN A 3 -5.83 10.50 -16.27
C ASN A 3 -6.43 11.66 -15.47
N HIS A 4 -6.54 12.82 -16.10
CA HIS A 4 -7.09 14.02 -15.50
C HIS A 4 -8.56 13.86 -15.08
N ASP A 5 -9.36 13.13 -15.87
CA ASP A 5 -10.76 12.87 -15.56
C ASP A 5 -10.90 11.88 -14.40
N ILE A 6 -10.05 10.86 -14.34
CA ILE A 6 -10.04 9.87 -13.24
C ILE A 6 -9.82 10.58 -11.91
N ILE A 7 -8.77 11.40 -11.81
CA ILE A 7 -8.48 12.11 -10.56
C ILE A 7 -9.60 13.07 -10.16
N LYS A 8 -10.18 13.79 -11.12
CA LYS A 8 -11.27 14.73 -10.83
C LYS A 8 -12.54 14.04 -10.34
N THR A 9 -12.88 12.91 -10.91
CA THR A 9 -14.15 12.21 -10.65
C THR A 9 -14.07 11.23 -9.49
N PHE A 10 -12.87 10.73 -9.12
CA PHE A 10 -12.72 9.78 -8.02
C PHE A 10 -13.13 10.41 -6.69
N SER A 11 -14.01 9.72 -5.98
CA SER A 11 -14.39 10.01 -4.59
C SER A 11 -14.38 8.72 -3.80
N PRO A 12 -13.57 8.65 -2.69
CA PRO A 12 -13.48 7.43 -1.90
C PRO A 12 -14.83 7.00 -1.36
N LYS A 13 -15.13 5.71 -1.50
CA LYS A 13 -16.35 5.11 -0.94
C LYS A 13 -16.19 4.86 0.55
N GLN A 14 -17.27 5.07 1.30
CA GLN A 14 -17.33 4.63 2.69
C GLN A 14 -17.58 3.12 2.72
N LEU A 15 -16.63 2.38 3.31
CA LEU A 15 -16.72 0.92 3.43
C LEU A 15 -17.18 0.53 4.83
N ASP A 16 -18.14 -0.39 4.91
CA ASP A 16 -18.47 -1.07 6.17
C ASP A 16 -17.52 -2.26 6.35
N ILE A 17 -16.42 -2.05 7.09
CA ILE A 17 -15.43 -3.07 7.38
C ILE A 17 -15.77 -3.73 8.73
N ARG A 18 -16.26 -4.95 8.67
CA ARG A 18 -16.63 -5.71 9.87
C ARG A 18 -15.39 -6.06 10.71
N ARG A 19 -15.54 -6.10 12.03
CA ARG A 19 -14.49 -6.46 13.00
C ARG A 19 -13.24 -5.56 12.96
N LEU A 20 -13.38 -4.31 12.56
CA LEU A 20 -12.26 -3.35 12.53
C LEU A 20 -11.65 -3.11 13.93
N SER A 21 -12.41 -3.33 14.99
CA SER A 21 -11.93 -3.25 16.39
C SER A 21 -10.73 -4.15 16.69
N LEU A 22 -10.54 -5.24 15.93
CA LEU A 22 -9.36 -6.09 16.04
C LEU A 22 -8.09 -5.31 15.69
N LEU A 23 -8.12 -4.55 14.59
CA LEU A 23 -7.00 -3.70 14.18
C LEU A 23 -6.76 -2.55 15.14
N GLN A 24 -7.82 -1.94 15.70
CA GLN A 24 -7.68 -0.91 16.71
C GLN A 24 -6.95 -1.45 17.96
N SER A 25 -7.22 -2.69 18.33
CA SER A 25 -6.53 -3.35 19.45
C SER A 25 -5.06 -3.65 19.14
N ALA A 26 -4.74 -4.00 17.90
CA ALA A 26 -3.37 -4.22 17.46
C ALA A 26 -2.56 -2.91 17.44
N LEU A 27 -3.14 -1.80 16.95
CA LEU A 27 -2.52 -0.48 16.93
C LEU A 27 -2.20 0.08 18.32
N ARG A 28 -2.95 -0.31 19.37
CA ARG A 28 -2.58 0.06 20.74
C ARG A 28 -1.27 -0.55 21.23
N LYS A 29 -0.79 -1.61 20.55
CA LYS A 29 0.45 -2.31 20.89
C LYS A 29 1.62 -1.95 19.97
N SER A 30 1.34 -1.30 18.84
CA SER A 30 2.32 -0.91 17.85
C SER A 30 1.90 0.39 17.18
N SER A 31 2.81 1.37 17.09
CA SER A 31 2.57 2.63 16.37
C SER A 31 2.48 2.45 14.85
N ILE A 32 2.91 1.30 14.34
CA ILE A 32 2.93 0.97 12.90
C ILE A 32 2.03 -0.25 12.68
N ILE A 33 1.22 -0.19 11.63
CA ILE A 33 0.52 -1.33 11.03
C ILE A 33 0.90 -1.42 9.56
N VAL A 34 1.23 -2.60 9.08
CA VAL A 34 1.59 -2.86 7.68
C VAL A 34 0.35 -3.32 6.93
N TYR A 35 0.13 -2.77 5.76
CA TYR A 35 -0.93 -3.17 4.83
C TYR A 35 -0.29 -3.68 3.55
N GLY A 36 -0.42 -5.00 3.34
CA GLY A 36 0.05 -5.69 2.14
C GLY A 36 -1.04 -5.65 1.06
N GLU A 37 -0.86 -4.81 0.05
CA GLU A 37 -1.79 -4.71 -1.06
C GLU A 37 -1.35 -5.58 -2.25
N ILE A 38 -2.31 -5.96 -3.08
CA ILE A 38 -2.03 -6.41 -4.44
C ILE A 38 -2.18 -5.19 -5.36
N HIS A 39 -1.11 -4.80 -6.03
CA HIS A 39 -1.10 -3.65 -6.93
C HIS A 39 -2.13 -3.76 -8.04
N GLY A 40 -2.48 -2.65 -8.65
CA GLY A 40 -3.36 -2.62 -9.81
C GLY A 40 -4.85 -2.86 -9.53
N ILE A 41 -5.30 -2.65 -8.28
CA ILE A 41 -6.69 -2.81 -7.83
C ILE A 41 -7.24 -1.48 -7.32
N LYS A 42 -8.39 -1.04 -7.84
CA LYS A 42 -9.03 0.23 -7.48
C LYS A 42 -9.48 0.29 -6.02
N GLU A 43 -9.94 -0.82 -5.48
CA GLU A 43 -10.45 -0.92 -4.11
C GLU A 43 -9.39 -0.61 -3.06
N ASN A 44 -8.09 -0.72 -3.40
CA ASN A 44 -7.00 -0.36 -2.48
C ASN A 44 -7.12 1.11 -2.01
N ALA A 45 -7.46 2.03 -2.91
CA ALA A 45 -7.66 3.44 -2.56
C ALA A 45 -8.80 3.65 -1.56
N ASP A 46 -9.93 2.99 -1.77
CA ASP A 46 -11.08 3.02 -0.86
C ASP A 46 -10.72 2.39 0.49
N ILE A 47 -10.01 1.25 0.48
CA ILE A 47 -9.58 0.55 1.69
C ILE A 47 -8.64 1.43 2.52
N VAL A 48 -7.59 1.97 1.91
CA VAL A 48 -6.62 2.85 2.59
C VAL A 48 -7.31 4.07 3.18
N TYR A 49 -8.19 4.73 2.40
CA TYR A 49 -8.97 5.85 2.89
C TYR A 49 -9.77 5.50 4.15
N ASN A 50 -10.45 4.36 4.16
CA ASN A 50 -11.26 3.92 5.30
C ASN A 50 -10.41 3.47 6.48
N LEU A 51 -9.30 2.76 6.27
CA LEU A 51 -8.38 2.39 7.34
C LEU A 51 -7.81 3.63 8.01
N VAL A 52 -7.34 4.61 7.23
CA VAL A 52 -6.81 5.88 7.77
C VAL A 52 -7.85 6.57 8.65
N LYS A 53 -9.07 6.74 8.17
CA LYS A 53 -10.13 7.44 8.93
C LYS A 53 -10.60 6.68 10.16
N LYS A 54 -10.81 5.38 10.03
CA LYS A 54 -11.43 4.57 11.09
C LYS A 54 -10.45 4.12 12.17
N LEU A 55 -9.16 4.07 11.85
CA LEU A 55 -8.08 3.73 12.80
C LEU A 55 -7.36 4.97 13.34
N ASP A 56 -7.78 6.17 12.94
CA ASP A 56 -7.15 7.45 13.28
C ASP A 56 -5.64 7.49 12.93
N ILE A 57 -5.30 6.94 11.77
CA ILE A 57 -3.95 6.98 11.22
C ILE A 57 -3.60 8.43 10.88
N GLN A 58 -2.41 8.86 11.27
CA GLN A 58 -1.94 10.23 11.04
C GLN A 58 -0.72 10.31 10.12
N ARG A 59 -0.09 9.17 9.82
CA ARG A 59 1.03 9.07 8.87
C ARG A 59 0.79 7.91 7.92
N LEU A 60 1.09 8.13 6.62
CA LEU A 60 1.25 7.05 5.65
C LEU A 60 2.73 6.88 5.34
N ALA A 61 3.20 5.64 5.40
CA ALA A 61 4.46 5.21 4.81
C ALA A 61 4.14 4.42 3.54
N ILE A 62 4.68 4.82 2.40
CA ILE A 62 4.25 4.35 1.08
C ILE A 62 5.44 3.77 0.33
N GLU A 63 5.26 2.59 -0.25
CA GLU A 63 6.21 1.99 -1.19
C GLU A 63 6.19 2.77 -2.52
N ALA A 64 6.84 3.93 -2.52
CA ALA A 64 7.01 4.78 -3.68
C ALA A 64 8.23 5.67 -3.47
N SER A 65 8.76 6.21 -4.57
CA SER A 65 9.81 7.24 -4.53
C SER A 65 9.26 8.58 -4.00
N PRO A 66 10.09 9.37 -3.31
CA PRO A 66 9.76 10.75 -2.94
C PRO A 66 9.38 11.65 -4.11
N THR A 67 9.80 11.33 -5.32
CA THR A 67 9.51 12.12 -6.54
C THR A 67 8.01 12.31 -6.79
N VAL A 68 7.17 11.42 -6.28
CA VAL A 68 5.71 11.53 -6.42
C VAL A 68 5.09 12.64 -5.54
N LEU A 69 5.83 13.20 -4.57
CA LEU A 69 5.29 14.13 -3.59
C LEU A 69 4.74 15.42 -4.23
N ASP A 70 5.44 15.96 -5.22
CA ASP A 70 5.01 17.18 -5.89
C ASP A 70 3.71 16.99 -6.67
N PHE A 71 3.53 15.82 -7.28
CA PHE A 71 2.28 15.48 -7.91
C PHE A 71 1.13 15.33 -6.89
N ILE A 72 1.36 14.64 -5.77
CA ILE A 72 0.35 14.56 -4.69
C ILE A 72 -0.04 15.97 -4.22
N ASN A 73 0.92 16.87 -4.07
CA ASN A 73 0.65 18.26 -3.68
C ASN A 73 -0.13 19.03 -4.76
N SER A 74 0.14 18.79 -6.04
CA SER A 74 -0.62 19.39 -7.14
C SER A 74 -2.09 18.92 -7.13
N VAL A 75 -2.32 17.62 -6.90
CA VAL A 75 -3.67 17.04 -6.75
C VAL A 75 -4.37 17.59 -5.51
N LYS A 76 -3.63 17.74 -4.40
CA LYS A 76 -4.14 18.38 -3.17
C LYS A 76 -4.58 19.83 -3.43
N ALA A 77 -3.85 20.56 -4.26
CA ALA A 77 -4.19 21.95 -4.65
C ALA A 77 -5.23 22.04 -5.77
N ASN A 78 -5.72 20.92 -6.32
CA ASN A 78 -6.59 20.82 -7.50
C ASN A 78 -5.96 21.36 -8.81
N SER A 79 -4.64 21.44 -8.91
CA SER A 79 -3.94 21.84 -10.14
C SER A 79 -3.73 20.67 -11.11
N TYR A 80 -3.61 19.45 -10.59
CA TYR A 80 -3.46 18.21 -11.37
C TYR A 80 -2.35 18.28 -12.41
N ASP A 81 -1.16 18.71 -11.99
CA ASP A 81 -0.02 18.88 -12.88
C ASP A 81 0.66 17.55 -13.20
N PHE A 82 0.33 16.95 -14.32
CA PHE A 82 0.88 15.66 -14.76
C PHE A 82 2.33 15.78 -15.25
N SER A 83 2.88 16.97 -15.46
CA SER A 83 4.30 17.12 -15.81
C SER A 83 5.24 16.81 -14.63
N LEU A 84 4.68 16.69 -13.43
CA LEU A 84 5.44 16.38 -12.20
C LEU A 84 5.64 14.88 -11.96
N VAL A 85 5.15 14.02 -12.84
CA VAL A 85 5.29 12.57 -12.72
C VAL A 85 5.77 11.95 -14.01
N ASP A 86 6.57 10.93 -13.85
CA ASP A 86 6.92 10.02 -14.93
C ASP A 86 5.71 9.15 -15.28
N GLU A 87 5.46 8.95 -16.58
CA GLU A 87 4.39 8.07 -17.07
C GLU A 87 4.57 6.64 -16.53
N ASP A 88 5.80 6.18 -16.38
CA ASP A 88 6.15 4.87 -15.84
C ASP A 88 5.66 4.63 -14.41
N LEU A 89 5.43 5.71 -13.63
CA LEU A 89 4.87 5.59 -12.28
C LEU A 89 3.52 4.88 -12.28
N PHE A 90 2.69 5.14 -13.27
CA PHE A 90 1.35 4.55 -13.37
C PHE A 90 1.36 3.18 -14.04
N ASP A 91 2.32 2.92 -14.90
CA ASP A 91 2.48 1.63 -15.58
C ASP A 91 2.95 0.53 -14.62
N SER A 92 3.72 0.90 -13.60
CA SER A 92 4.15 -0.02 -12.52
C SER A 92 3.00 -0.51 -11.65
N SER A 93 1.81 0.12 -11.71
CA SER A 93 0.63 -0.16 -10.88
C SER A 93 0.83 -0.02 -9.36
N ILE A 94 2.01 0.39 -8.89
CA ILE A 94 2.34 0.53 -7.46
C ILE A 94 1.50 1.62 -6.81
N LEU A 95 1.31 2.75 -7.49
CA LEU A 95 0.55 3.87 -6.96
C LEU A 95 -0.47 4.38 -7.98
N SER A 96 -1.71 3.92 -7.87
CA SER A 96 -2.78 4.32 -8.78
C SER A 96 -3.21 5.77 -8.60
N LEU A 97 -3.81 6.37 -9.64
CA LEU A 97 -4.37 7.71 -9.58
C LEU A 97 -5.48 7.83 -8.52
N GLU A 98 -6.26 6.78 -8.32
CA GLU A 98 -7.27 6.69 -7.26
C GLU A 98 -6.62 6.78 -5.88
N MET A 99 -5.48 6.10 -5.68
CA MET A 99 -4.72 6.15 -4.42
C MET A 99 -4.18 7.55 -4.16
N ILE A 100 -3.57 8.18 -5.15
CA ILE A 100 -3.08 9.57 -5.06
C ILE A 100 -4.21 10.51 -4.66
N LYS A 101 -5.39 10.36 -5.29
CA LYS A 101 -6.56 11.17 -4.94
C LYS A 101 -7.03 10.94 -3.52
N ALA A 102 -7.07 9.69 -3.06
CA ALA A 102 -7.44 9.36 -1.68
C ALA A 102 -6.48 10.01 -0.69
N ILE A 103 -5.17 9.93 -0.93
CA ILE A 103 -4.13 10.57 -0.11
C ILE A 103 -4.30 12.09 -0.09
N ALA A 104 -4.47 12.72 -1.25
CA ALA A 104 -4.67 14.17 -1.35
C ALA A 104 -5.92 14.66 -0.61
N ILE A 105 -7.01 13.89 -0.63
CA ILE A 105 -8.23 14.17 0.13
C ILE A 105 -7.95 14.09 1.64
N LEU A 106 -7.25 13.05 2.11
CA LEU A 106 -6.91 12.88 3.52
C LEU A 106 -5.99 14.00 4.03
N LEU A 107 -5.04 14.45 3.22
CA LEU A 107 -4.19 15.59 3.53
C LEU A 107 -4.98 16.91 3.62
N ARG A 108 -5.92 17.15 2.67
CA ARG A 108 -6.80 18.34 2.72
C ARG A 108 -7.71 18.37 3.94
N GLN A 109 -8.13 17.19 4.40
CA GLN A 109 -8.99 17.04 5.58
C GLN A 109 -8.19 17.11 6.91
N ASN A 110 -6.86 17.34 6.85
CA ASN A 110 -5.94 17.27 7.99
C ASN A 110 -5.99 15.94 8.78
N GLN A 111 -6.49 14.87 8.15
CA GLN A 111 -6.46 13.53 8.72
C GLN A 111 -5.03 12.97 8.71
N LEU A 112 -4.30 13.17 7.61
CA LEU A 112 -2.89 12.85 7.52
C LEU A 112 -2.06 14.09 7.83
N LYS A 113 -1.03 13.91 8.67
CA LYS A 113 -0.05 14.93 9.05
C LYS A 113 1.29 14.73 8.36
N ALA A 114 1.60 13.49 7.95
CA ALA A 114 2.88 13.16 7.33
C ALA A 114 2.73 12.06 6.28
N LEU A 115 3.57 12.17 5.24
CA LEU A 115 3.88 11.12 4.29
C LEU A 115 5.35 10.74 4.44
N VAL A 116 5.65 9.45 4.36
CA VAL A 116 7.00 8.90 4.32
C VAL A 116 7.08 7.98 3.10
N PHE A 117 8.08 8.18 2.26
CA PHE A 117 8.34 7.31 1.12
C PHE A 117 9.40 6.31 1.54
N ILE A 118 9.08 5.02 1.44
CA ILE A 118 9.93 3.95 1.97
C ILE A 118 10.71 3.22 0.89
N ASP A 119 10.36 3.39 -0.37
CA ASP A 119 11.10 2.84 -1.50
C ASP A 119 12.00 3.91 -2.13
N THR A 120 13.15 4.09 -1.52
CA THR A 120 14.19 4.99 -2.02
C THR A 120 15.25 4.26 -2.84
N PHE A 121 14.96 3.01 -3.18
CA PHE A 121 15.90 2.12 -3.81
C PHE A 121 16.29 2.57 -5.22
N PHE A 122 15.32 3.01 -6.00
CA PHE A 122 15.56 3.51 -7.36
C PHE A 122 16.15 4.92 -7.38
N ASP A 123 16.00 5.70 -6.32
CA ASP A 123 16.58 7.04 -6.22
C ASP A 123 18.12 7.00 -6.02
N ILE A 124 18.66 5.85 -5.61
CA ILE A 124 20.10 5.64 -5.35
C ILE A 124 20.81 5.06 -6.58
N LEU A 125 20.05 4.64 -7.59
CA LEU A 125 20.65 4.16 -8.83
C LEU A 125 21.33 5.34 -9.53
N ASP A 126 22.64 5.40 -9.37
CA ASP A 126 23.50 6.18 -10.26
C ASP A 126 23.17 5.69 -11.68
N GLU A 127 22.88 6.59 -12.62
CA GLU A 127 22.62 6.24 -14.03
C GLU A 127 23.76 5.40 -14.62
N ASP A 128 24.95 5.44 -14.00
CA ASP A 128 26.13 4.65 -14.32
C ASP A 128 26.22 3.30 -13.56
N ALA A 129 25.24 2.94 -12.72
CA ALA A 129 25.28 1.69 -11.97
C ALA A 129 25.12 0.49 -12.91
N ILE A 130 26.21 -0.24 -13.12
CA ILE A 130 26.30 -1.39 -14.03
C ILE A 130 25.51 -2.61 -13.53
N ILE A 131 25.16 -2.66 -12.25
CA ILE A 131 24.48 -3.82 -11.63
C ILE A 131 23.26 -3.33 -10.86
N PRO A 132 22.04 -3.72 -11.28
CA PRO A 132 20.86 -3.43 -10.47
C PRO A 132 20.99 -4.15 -9.11
N PRO A 133 20.61 -3.51 -8.01
CA PRO A 133 20.67 -4.12 -6.70
C PRO A 133 19.78 -5.38 -6.63
N SER A 134 20.18 -6.31 -5.79
CA SER A 134 19.44 -7.57 -5.65
C SER A 134 18.07 -7.34 -4.99
N PRO A 135 17.06 -8.18 -5.27
CA PRO A 135 15.78 -8.11 -4.58
C PRO A 135 15.91 -8.12 -3.05
N GLN A 136 16.95 -8.79 -2.49
CA GLN A 136 17.18 -8.83 -1.06
C GLN A 136 17.67 -7.48 -0.49
N GLU A 137 18.46 -6.72 -1.24
CA GLU A 137 18.90 -5.37 -0.85
C GLU A 137 17.71 -4.41 -0.79
N ARG A 138 16.76 -4.51 -1.74
CA ARG A 138 15.52 -3.75 -1.69
C ARG A 138 14.69 -4.05 -0.45
N GLU A 139 14.52 -5.34 -0.11
CA GLU A 139 13.81 -5.76 1.10
C GLU A 139 14.46 -5.22 2.38
N GLU A 140 15.79 -5.21 2.42
CA GLU A 140 16.55 -4.65 3.53
C GLU A 140 16.37 -3.15 3.65
N GLN A 141 16.42 -2.43 2.52
CA GLN A 141 16.24 -0.99 2.49
C GLN A 141 14.82 -0.59 2.91
N LEU A 142 13.78 -1.28 2.42
CA LEU A 142 12.39 -1.07 2.85
C LEU A 142 12.26 -1.26 4.37
N ALA A 143 12.77 -2.36 4.91
CA ALA A 143 12.72 -2.63 6.34
C ALA A 143 13.45 -1.56 7.16
N LYS A 144 14.64 -1.12 6.71
CA LYS A 144 15.43 -0.07 7.34
C LYS A 144 14.70 1.27 7.35
N ASN A 145 14.08 1.64 6.23
CA ASN A 145 13.32 2.89 6.13
C ASN A 145 12.10 2.89 7.07
N ILE A 146 11.40 1.75 7.19
CA ILE A 146 10.29 1.61 8.14
C ILE A 146 10.77 1.67 9.60
N LEU A 147 11.92 1.04 9.92
CA LEU A 147 12.51 1.10 11.25
C LEU A 147 12.93 2.52 11.65
N GLY A 148 13.29 3.35 10.69
CA GLY A 148 13.63 4.77 10.89
C GLY A 148 12.42 5.67 11.18
N ILE A 149 11.19 5.17 11.02
CA ILE A 149 9.98 5.93 11.35
C ILE A 149 9.84 6.00 12.88
N ASP A 150 9.72 7.22 13.39
CA ASP A 150 9.48 7.44 14.82
C ASP A 150 8.07 6.97 15.24
N ASP A 151 7.91 6.65 16.50
CA ASP A 151 6.65 6.12 17.06
C ASP A 151 5.66 7.24 17.50
N SER A 152 5.89 8.49 17.11
CA SER A 152 5.08 9.65 17.55
C SER A 152 3.68 9.71 16.94
N LEU A 153 3.48 9.12 15.76
CA LEU A 153 2.21 9.12 15.05
C LEU A 153 1.77 7.70 14.67
N PRO A 154 0.47 7.38 14.83
CA PRO A 154 -0.08 6.15 14.26
C PRO A 154 0.15 6.09 12.77
N THR A 155 0.86 5.05 12.30
CA THR A 155 1.34 4.93 10.93
C THR A 155 0.74 3.71 10.24
N LEU A 156 0.18 3.90 9.03
CA LEU A 156 -0.15 2.84 8.10
C LEU A 156 0.96 2.75 7.05
N CYS A 157 1.65 1.62 7.01
CA CYS A 157 2.69 1.35 6.03
C CYS A 157 2.08 0.51 4.89
N ILE A 158 2.07 1.06 3.67
CA ILE A 158 1.49 0.43 2.48
C ILE A 158 2.62 -0.13 1.63
N MET A 159 2.58 -1.44 1.39
CA MET A 159 3.56 -2.14 0.56
C MET A 159 2.86 -3.22 -0.28
N GLY A 160 3.48 -3.62 -1.38
CA GLY A 160 3.07 -4.80 -2.12
C GLY A 160 3.06 -6.06 -1.23
N GLN A 161 2.09 -6.93 -1.43
CA GLN A 161 1.92 -8.14 -0.61
C GLN A 161 3.14 -9.06 -0.61
N TRP A 162 3.97 -9.00 -1.65
CA TRP A 162 5.23 -9.73 -1.71
C TRP A 162 6.20 -9.32 -0.61
N HIS A 163 6.29 -8.02 -0.30
CA HIS A 163 7.15 -7.46 0.76
C HIS A 163 6.62 -7.71 2.18
N THR A 164 5.42 -8.28 2.30
CA THR A 164 4.74 -8.49 3.59
C THR A 164 4.63 -9.95 4.01
N GLN A 165 5.41 -10.85 3.40
CA GLN A 165 5.42 -12.27 3.79
C GLN A 165 5.96 -12.43 5.22
N PRO A 166 5.20 -13.06 6.15
CA PRO A 166 5.61 -13.14 7.56
C PRO A 166 6.70 -14.20 7.82
N LYS A 167 7.02 -15.01 6.83
CA LYS A 167 7.99 -16.11 6.89
C LYS A 167 8.95 -16.03 5.72
N VAL A 168 10.11 -16.64 5.90
CA VAL A 168 11.03 -16.83 4.78
C VAL A 168 10.37 -17.68 3.71
N ALA A 169 10.31 -17.16 2.50
CA ALA A 169 9.86 -17.87 1.32
C ALA A 169 11.07 -18.38 0.49
N THR A 170 10.83 -19.28 -0.44
CA THR A 170 11.79 -19.66 -1.46
C THR A 170 11.23 -19.30 -2.81
N ASP A 171 11.99 -18.56 -3.59
CA ASP A 171 11.66 -18.21 -4.96
C ASP A 171 12.78 -18.71 -5.88
N GLY A 172 12.43 -19.56 -6.87
CA GLY A 172 13.41 -20.18 -7.75
C GLY A 172 14.56 -20.92 -7.04
N GLY A 173 14.34 -21.38 -5.78
CA GLY A 173 15.36 -22.02 -4.94
C GLY A 173 16.18 -21.03 -4.09
N ALA A 174 16.03 -19.73 -4.28
CA ALA A 174 16.67 -18.71 -3.45
C ALA A 174 15.83 -18.40 -2.19
N ARG A 175 16.51 -18.17 -1.06
CA ARG A 175 15.87 -17.73 0.17
C ARG A 175 15.44 -16.28 0.03
N HIS A 176 14.16 -15.99 0.28
CA HIS A 176 13.59 -14.64 0.28
C HIS A 176 13.17 -14.23 1.68
N GLU A 177 13.76 -13.15 2.20
CA GLU A 177 13.39 -12.51 3.47
C GLU A 177 12.71 -11.16 3.16
N SER A 178 11.40 -11.12 3.26
CA SER A 178 10.61 -9.91 2.99
C SER A 178 10.94 -8.77 3.96
N ALA A 179 10.57 -7.55 3.59
CA ALA A 179 10.71 -6.38 4.45
C ALA A 179 9.97 -6.55 5.78
N LEU A 180 8.75 -7.11 5.79
CA LEU A 180 8.01 -7.39 7.02
C LEU A 180 8.75 -8.42 7.90
N TYR A 181 9.27 -9.50 7.31
CA TYR A 181 10.03 -10.50 8.07
C TYR A 181 11.25 -9.86 8.76
N ARG A 182 11.99 -9.02 8.04
CA ARG A 182 13.15 -8.28 8.56
C ARG A 182 12.75 -7.27 9.64
N LEU A 183 11.68 -6.52 9.41
CA LEU A 183 11.11 -5.56 10.36
C LEU A 183 10.76 -6.25 11.69
N ARG A 184 10.15 -7.43 11.63
CA ARG A 184 9.74 -8.20 12.82
C ARG A 184 10.89 -8.80 13.62
N LYS A 185 12.10 -8.90 13.07
CA LYS A 185 13.30 -9.24 13.86
C LYS A 185 13.61 -8.17 14.92
N THR A 186 13.26 -6.91 14.65
CA THR A 186 13.52 -5.77 15.55
C THR A 186 12.25 -5.32 16.28
N LYS A 187 11.12 -5.25 15.57
CA LYS A 187 9.79 -4.88 16.11
C LYS A 187 8.83 -6.07 15.95
N PRO A 188 8.89 -7.11 16.83
CA PRO A 188 8.20 -8.39 16.61
C PRO A 188 6.68 -8.29 16.62
N ASN A 189 6.11 -7.25 17.23
CA ASN A 189 4.66 -7.08 17.38
C ASN A 189 4.01 -6.21 16.28
N VAL A 190 4.71 -5.91 15.18
CA VAL A 190 4.13 -5.11 14.08
C VAL A 190 3.01 -5.89 13.42
N PRO A 191 1.75 -5.39 13.46
CA PRO A 191 0.63 -6.03 12.81
C PRO A 191 0.72 -5.91 11.29
N CYS A 192 0.22 -6.94 10.60
CA CYS A 192 0.10 -6.93 9.14
C CYS A 192 -1.31 -7.29 8.69
N ILE A 193 -1.81 -6.60 7.68
CA ILE A 193 -3.07 -6.84 7.02
C ILE A 193 -2.77 -7.28 5.59
N HIS A 194 -3.32 -8.42 5.16
CA HIS A 194 -3.27 -8.88 3.78
C HIS A 194 -4.65 -8.81 3.14
N ASN A 195 -4.74 -8.31 1.91
CA ASN A 195 -5.98 -8.38 1.16
C ASN A 195 -6.21 -9.79 0.61
N ILE A 196 -7.40 -10.31 0.86
CA ILE A 196 -7.87 -11.58 0.29
C ILE A 196 -9.13 -11.27 -0.52
N TYR A 197 -9.03 -11.38 -1.83
CA TYR A 197 -10.11 -11.06 -2.75
C TYR A 197 -10.99 -12.29 -3.01
N ARG A 198 -12.30 -12.06 -3.06
CA ARG A 198 -13.25 -13.10 -3.41
C ARG A 198 -13.19 -13.42 -4.90
N GLN A 199 -13.21 -12.40 -5.75
CA GLN A 199 -13.22 -12.52 -7.22
C GLN A 199 -12.84 -11.21 -7.87
N GLY A 200 -12.67 -11.20 -9.18
CA GLY A 200 -12.49 -9.98 -9.97
C GLY A 200 -11.25 -10.03 -10.84
N SER A 201 -10.64 -8.89 -11.07
CA SER A 201 -9.42 -8.79 -11.87
C SER A 201 -8.50 -7.69 -11.34
N LEU A 202 -7.22 -7.85 -11.58
CA LEU A 202 -6.19 -6.86 -11.29
C LEU A 202 -5.38 -6.56 -12.55
N PHE A 203 -4.68 -5.43 -12.53
CA PHE A 203 -3.66 -5.11 -13.51
C PHE A 203 -2.29 -5.20 -12.86
N ASN A 204 -1.39 -5.97 -13.42
CA ASN A 204 -0.02 -6.09 -12.93
C ASN A 204 0.94 -6.36 -14.07
N ASP A 205 2.02 -5.61 -14.11
CA ASP A 205 3.11 -5.78 -15.09
C ASP A 205 2.59 -5.87 -16.53
N GLY A 206 1.83 -4.86 -16.95
CA GLY A 206 1.27 -4.77 -18.31
C GLY A 206 0.15 -5.76 -18.63
N LYS A 207 -0.32 -6.56 -17.65
CA LYS A 207 -1.28 -7.64 -17.89
C LYS A 207 -2.50 -7.54 -16.98
N ILE A 208 -3.65 -7.98 -17.53
CA ILE A 208 -4.86 -8.20 -16.74
C ILE A 208 -4.83 -9.66 -16.26
N ILE A 209 -4.94 -9.84 -14.96
CA ILE A 209 -5.00 -11.13 -14.29
C ILE A 209 -6.39 -11.31 -13.71
N GLU A 210 -7.10 -12.36 -14.12
CA GLU A 210 -8.41 -12.71 -13.58
C GLU A 210 -8.24 -13.48 -12.26
N LEU A 211 -8.99 -13.04 -11.25
CA LEU A 211 -9.08 -13.73 -9.96
C LEU A 211 -10.32 -14.63 -9.96
N PRO A 212 -10.15 -15.95 -9.83
CA PRO A 212 -11.27 -16.87 -9.77
C PRO A 212 -12.14 -16.61 -8.53
N ASP A 213 -13.43 -17.03 -8.59
CA ASP A 213 -14.31 -16.96 -7.41
C ASP A 213 -13.76 -17.83 -6.28
N ASN A 214 -13.57 -17.21 -5.12
CA ASN A 214 -13.16 -17.87 -3.88
C ASN A 214 -14.32 -17.82 -2.87
N PRO A 215 -15.18 -18.84 -2.82
CA PRO A 215 -16.35 -18.85 -1.94
C PRO A 215 -16.00 -18.84 -0.44
N ALA A 216 -14.76 -19.14 -0.07
CA ALA A 216 -14.28 -19.03 1.31
C ALA A 216 -14.13 -17.57 1.77
N VAL A 217 -14.06 -16.62 0.84
CA VAL A 217 -13.99 -15.18 1.13
C VAL A 217 -15.40 -14.61 1.21
N SER A 218 -15.66 -13.84 2.27
CA SER A 218 -16.94 -13.17 2.48
C SER A 218 -17.32 -12.24 1.32
N SER A 219 -18.61 -12.15 1.02
CA SER A 219 -19.18 -11.15 0.12
C SER A 219 -19.25 -9.73 0.73
N CYS A 220 -18.72 -9.54 1.92
CA CYS A 220 -18.65 -8.25 2.62
C CYS A 220 -17.21 -7.99 3.06
N TYR A 221 -16.83 -6.72 3.13
CA TYR A 221 -15.57 -6.34 3.76
C TYR A 221 -15.52 -6.78 5.22
N GLY A 222 -14.39 -7.33 5.65
CA GLY A 222 -14.27 -7.77 7.05
C GLY A 222 -12.86 -8.22 7.39
N ILE A 223 -12.49 -8.00 8.66
CA ILE A 223 -11.20 -8.42 9.20
C ILE A 223 -11.33 -9.81 9.80
N VAL A 224 -10.41 -10.69 9.43
CA VAL A 224 -10.24 -12.03 10.01
C VAL A 224 -8.86 -12.09 10.64
N GLN A 225 -8.81 -12.33 11.93
CA GLN A 225 -7.54 -12.51 12.64
C GLN A 225 -6.99 -13.91 12.36
N LYS A 226 -5.74 -13.99 11.92
CA LYS A 226 -5.02 -15.25 11.65
C LYS A 226 -4.09 -15.61 12.79
N THR A 227 -3.39 -14.61 13.32
CA THR A 227 -2.54 -14.69 14.51
C THR A 227 -2.77 -13.44 15.35
N ASP A 228 -2.02 -13.25 16.44
CA ASP A 228 -2.12 -12.04 17.27
C ASP A 228 -1.74 -10.76 16.51
N ILE A 229 -0.99 -10.88 15.42
CA ILE A 229 -0.44 -9.76 14.64
C ILE A 229 -0.70 -9.88 13.13
N ASP A 230 -1.27 -10.98 12.64
CA ASP A 230 -1.60 -11.15 11.21
C ASP A 230 -3.11 -11.18 11.01
N PHE A 231 -3.58 -10.41 10.02
CA PHE A 231 -4.97 -10.22 9.72
C PHE A 231 -5.20 -10.34 8.20
N ASP A 232 -6.29 -11.01 7.81
CA ASP A 232 -6.80 -10.94 6.46
C ASP A 232 -7.92 -9.90 6.39
N LEU A 233 -7.86 -9.02 5.39
CA LEU A 233 -8.98 -8.17 5.00
C LEU A 233 -9.68 -8.82 3.82
N TYR A 234 -10.87 -9.33 4.03
CA TYR A 234 -11.71 -9.89 2.97
C TYR A 234 -12.27 -8.76 2.11
N VAL A 235 -12.04 -8.86 0.81
CA VAL A 235 -12.48 -7.89 -0.21
C VAL A 235 -13.45 -8.60 -1.16
N PRO A 236 -14.72 -8.17 -1.25
CA PRO A 236 -15.74 -8.86 -2.01
C PRO A 236 -15.43 -8.96 -3.51
N LYS A 237 -14.81 -7.93 -4.05
CA LYS A 237 -14.48 -7.83 -5.47
C LYS A 237 -13.21 -7.03 -5.66
N ALA A 238 -12.35 -7.50 -6.55
CA ALA A 238 -11.24 -6.73 -7.11
C ALA A 238 -11.66 -6.16 -8.47
N THR A 239 -11.37 -4.89 -8.69
CA THR A 239 -11.57 -4.21 -9.97
C THR A 239 -10.23 -3.66 -10.42
N LYS A 240 -9.77 -4.05 -11.61
CA LYS A 240 -8.51 -3.52 -12.14
C LYS A 240 -8.55 -2.00 -12.23
N ILE A 241 -7.40 -1.35 -12.02
CA ILE A 241 -7.24 0.08 -12.26
C ILE A 241 -7.53 0.40 -13.74
N SER A 242 -7.91 1.63 -14.03
CA SER A 242 -8.00 2.12 -15.41
C SER A 242 -6.59 2.39 -15.89
N LEU A 243 -6.22 1.74 -16.97
CA LEU A 243 -5.01 2.10 -17.69
C LEU A 243 -5.24 3.43 -18.41
N CYS A 244 -4.24 4.22 -18.41
CA CYS A 244 -4.23 5.52 -19.07
C CYS A 244 -3.99 5.40 -20.55
#